data_3e990d249c8a8611d9fd5c44d43801b6
#
_entry.id   3e990d249c8a8611d9fd5c44d43801b6
#
_cell.length_a   1.000
_cell.length_b   1.000
_cell.length_c   1.000
_cell.angle_alpha   90.00
_cell.angle_beta   90.00
_cell.angle_gamma   90.00
#
_symmetry.space_group_name_H-M   'P 1'
#
loop_
_entity.id
_entity.type
_entity.pdbx_description
1 polymer ?
#
loop_
_entity_poly.entity_id
_entity_poly.type
_entity_poly.pdbx_seq_one_letter_code
_entity_poly.pdbx_strand_id
1 'polypeptide(L)'
;MSIYKSSFNIIFFKFLKIFVNEKTAARIYMKKYLKLLKDIEFIDTSKDKPCDYKWTLWFQDEMPEIVRACIDSIKKFYPDLIVLNEHNISDYIEIPNYIMEKHKCGIISYAQLSDYIRSCLLAKYGGVWFDSTLYMTQPIPECIKNSDLFMFRYMNLSFPKNKIGKVMVSIFFKSVSSFFIVSKKNNYVMKVMKTFVELYWQDNNFLCHYFMWHYFILLLVKYDKNVKNIFNNMHLGLAPVLFVLQTVMYQEYDEEYFNWLKKSSFIHKLTYKNNEESDVNPNSYLKKLISMAQN
;
A
#
# COMPACT_ATOMS: atom_id res chain seq x y z
N MET A 1 12.68 29.37 8.92
CA MET A 1 11.90 29.40 7.65
C MET A 1 10.85 28.29 7.56
N SER A 2 11.10 27.09 8.10
CA SER A 2 10.19 25.89 8.04
C SER A 2 8.86 26.07 8.80
N ILE A 3 8.85 26.68 10.00
CA ILE A 3 7.65 26.79 10.87
C ILE A 3 6.59 27.70 10.25
N TYR A 4 6.97 28.86 9.73
CA TYR A 4 6.03 29.81 9.09
C TYR A 4 5.41 29.22 7.81
N LYS A 5 6.19 28.48 7.01
CA LYS A 5 5.69 27.81 5.79
C LYS A 5 4.65 26.73 6.14
N SER A 6 4.90 25.95 7.19
CA SER A 6 3.96 24.93 7.64
C SER A 6 2.67 25.55 8.21
N SER A 7 2.77 26.66 8.95
CA SER A 7 1.59 27.38 9.47
C SER A 7 0.73 27.94 8.35
N PHE A 8 1.31 28.53 7.32
CA PHE A 8 0.57 28.99 6.14
C PHE A 8 -0.09 27.83 5.39
N ASN A 9 0.62 26.72 5.21
CA ASN A 9 0.12 25.54 4.52
C ASN A 9 -1.12 24.95 5.21
N ILE A 10 -1.11 24.84 6.54
CA ILE A 10 -2.28 24.32 7.29
C ILE A 10 -3.49 25.27 7.21
N ILE A 11 -3.25 26.58 7.28
CA ILE A 11 -4.31 27.59 7.14
C ILE A 11 -4.93 27.47 5.73
N PHE A 12 -4.13 27.43 4.69
CA PHE A 12 -4.60 27.27 3.33
C PHE A 12 -5.38 25.95 3.14
N PHE A 13 -4.90 24.86 3.71
CA PHE A 13 -5.62 23.57 3.65
C PHE A 13 -6.97 23.63 4.39
N LYS A 14 -7.01 24.24 5.59
CA LYS A 14 -8.25 24.45 6.34
C LYS A 14 -9.23 25.32 5.54
N PHE A 15 -8.76 26.38 4.88
CA PHE A 15 -9.57 27.21 4.00
C PHE A 15 -10.20 26.40 2.86
N LEU A 16 -9.43 25.53 2.19
CA LEU A 16 -9.99 24.66 1.15
C LEU A 16 -11.12 23.77 1.68
N LYS A 17 -11.02 23.28 2.92
CA LYS A 17 -12.04 22.41 3.54
C LYS A 17 -13.39 23.13 3.78
N ILE A 18 -13.43 24.46 3.75
CA ILE A 18 -14.68 25.24 3.85
C ILE A 18 -15.52 25.05 2.57
N PHE A 19 -14.87 24.93 1.40
CA PHE A 19 -15.55 24.91 0.10
C PHE A 19 -15.73 23.52 -0.48
N VAL A 20 -14.90 22.55 -0.08
CA VAL A 20 -14.93 21.18 -0.61
C VAL A 20 -14.68 20.15 0.50
N ASN A 21 -15.13 18.91 0.28
CA ASN A 21 -14.83 17.82 1.21
C ASN A 21 -13.32 17.57 1.33
N GLU A 22 -12.91 16.95 2.44
CA GLU A 22 -11.51 16.73 2.80
C GLU A 22 -10.70 16.02 1.71
N LYS A 23 -11.27 15.00 1.07
CA LYS A 23 -10.65 14.28 -0.03
C LYS A 23 -10.32 15.19 -1.22
N THR A 24 -11.24 16.07 -1.57
CA THR A 24 -11.07 17.03 -2.68
C THR A 24 -10.07 18.12 -2.28
N ALA A 25 -10.16 18.62 -1.04
CA ALA A 25 -9.20 19.59 -0.50
C ALA A 25 -7.77 19.04 -0.53
N ALA A 26 -7.58 17.79 -0.08
CA ALA A 26 -6.28 17.12 -0.11
C ALA A 26 -5.72 17.00 -1.55
N ARG A 27 -6.56 16.61 -2.51
CA ARG A 27 -6.14 16.52 -3.92
C ARG A 27 -5.78 17.86 -4.52
N ILE A 28 -6.54 18.91 -4.22
CA ILE A 28 -6.22 20.29 -4.68
C ILE A 28 -4.91 20.74 -4.05
N TYR A 29 -4.76 20.55 -2.74
CA TYR A 29 -3.57 20.94 -2.00
C TYR A 29 -2.31 20.26 -2.53
N MET A 30 -2.36 18.97 -2.81
CA MET A 30 -1.21 18.19 -3.29
C MET A 30 -0.78 18.52 -4.73
N LYS A 31 -1.64 19.14 -5.55
CA LYS A 31 -1.29 19.47 -6.95
C LYS A 31 -0.03 20.33 -7.09
N LYS A 32 0.30 21.16 -6.09
CA LYS A 32 1.51 21.97 -6.11
C LYS A 32 2.79 21.13 -6.26
N TYR A 33 2.80 19.90 -5.70
CA TYR A 33 3.96 19.01 -5.76
C TYR A 33 4.18 18.43 -7.15
N LEU A 34 3.16 18.33 -8.00
CA LEU A 34 3.33 17.85 -9.38
C LEU A 34 4.34 18.69 -10.18
N LYS A 35 4.44 19.99 -9.88
CA LYS A 35 5.41 20.88 -10.54
C LYS A 35 6.84 20.62 -10.08
N LEU A 36 7.03 20.28 -8.79
CA LEU A 36 8.32 20.05 -8.17
C LEU A 36 8.93 18.68 -8.55
N LEU A 37 8.12 17.78 -9.11
CA LEU A 37 8.52 16.42 -9.47
C LEU A 37 8.83 16.27 -10.97
N LYS A 38 8.72 17.36 -11.76
CA LYS A 38 8.92 17.32 -13.22
C LYS A 38 10.36 16.99 -13.65
N ASP A 39 11.33 17.29 -12.78
CA ASP A 39 12.75 17.08 -13.05
C ASP A 39 13.21 15.65 -12.72
N ILE A 40 12.30 14.79 -12.21
CA ILE A 40 12.61 13.37 -12.01
C ILE A 40 12.66 12.69 -13.38
N GLU A 41 13.85 12.21 -13.73
CA GLU A 41 14.09 11.51 -14.98
C GLU A 41 13.27 10.22 -15.07
N PHE A 42 12.54 10.07 -16.19
CA PHE A 42 11.89 8.82 -16.53
C PHE A 42 12.91 7.83 -17.09
N ILE A 43 13.02 6.67 -16.44
CA ILE A 43 13.80 5.53 -16.93
C ILE A 43 12.80 4.43 -17.25
N ASP A 44 12.84 3.90 -18.46
CA ASP A 44 12.03 2.73 -18.83
C ASP A 44 12.67 1.46 -18.28
N THR A 45 12.08 0.94 -17.22
CA THR A 45 12.53 -0.29 -16.54
C THR A 45 11.78 -1.54 -17.00
N SER A 46 10.90 -1.42 -18.02
CA SER A 46 10.03 -2.53 -18.48
C SER A 46 10.79 -3.78 -18.92
N LYS A 47 12.00 -3.62 -19.45
CA LYS A 47 12.87 -4.70 -19.91
C LYS A 47 13.89 -5.19 -18.87
N ASP A 48 13.99 -4.53 -17.73
CA ASP A 48 14.91 -4.93 -16.68
C ASP A 48 14.49 -6.28 -16.05
N LYS A 49 15.45 -6.99 -15.48
CA LYS A 49 15.14 -8.20 -14.72
C LYS A 49 14.34 -7.87 -13.45
N PRO A 50 13.44 -8.76 -13.01
CA PRO A 50 12.81 -8.64 -11.69
C PRO A 50 13.86 -8.59 -10.59
N CYS A 51 13.55 -7.92 -9.50
CA CYS A 51 14.42 -7.83 -8.33
C CYS A 51 13.99 -8.87 -7.30
N ASP A 52 14.96 -9.53 -6.68
CA ASP A 52 14.69 -10.66 -5.76
C ASP A 52 14.38 -10.22 -4.31
N TYR A 53 14.41 -8.93 -4.01
CA TYR A 53 14.10 -8.43 -2.68
C TYR A 53 12.63 -8.61 -2.31
N LYS A 54 12.36 -9.09 -1.09
CA LYS A 54 11.03 -9.18 -0.50
C LYS A 54 11.07 -8.46 0.84
N TRP A 55 10.15 -7.50 1.01
CA TRP A 55 10.13 -6.57 2.13
C TRP A 55 8.83 -6.68 2.90
N THR A 56 8.90 -6.71 4.22
CA THR A 56 7.81 -6.41 5.12
C THR A 56 8.32 -5.57 6.29
N LEU A 57 7.42 -4.95 7.05
CA LEU A 57 7.80 -4.02 8.10
C LEU A 57 6.92 -4.20 9.33
N TRP A 58 7.56 -4.27 10.50
CA TRP A 58 6.89 -4.21 11.79
C TRP A 58 7.77 -3.46 12.80
N PHE A 59 7.32 -2.29 13.26
CA PHE A 59 8.10 -1.43 14.16
C PHE A 59 7.78 -1.61 15.64
N GLN A 60 6.61 -2.18 16.00
CA GLN A 60 6.21 -2.31 17.38
C GLN A 60 6.93 -3.49 18.03
N ASP A 61 7.27 -3.37 19.32
CA ASP A 61 7.97 -4.40 20.09
C ASP A 61 7.16 -5.70 20.16
N GLU A 62 5.85 -5.59 20.41
CA GLU A 62 4.96 -6.73 20.42
C GLU A 62 4.35 -6.97 19.05
N MET A 63 4.48 -8.20 18.57
CA MET A 63 3.89 -8.63 17.32
C MET A 63 2.69 -9.55 17.61
N PRO A 64 1.45 -9.13 17.26
CA PRO A 64 0.27 -9.98 17.39
C PRO A 64 0.43 -11.32 16.67
N GLU A 65 -0.14 -12.40 17.21
CA GLU A 65 -0.03 -13.76 16.66
C GLU A 65 -0.46 -13.80 15.18
N ILE A 66 -1.54 -13.10 14.81
CA ILE A 66 -1.99 -13.05 13.42
C ILE A 66 -1.00 -12.34 12.50
N VAL A 67 -0.26 -11.32 12.97
CA VAL A 67 0.78 -10.65 12.19
C VAL A 67 1.95 -11.61 11.99
N ARG A 68 2.37 -12.31 13.04
CA ARG A 68 3.40 -13.36 12.96
C ARG A 68 3.00 -14.43 11.96
N ALA A 69 1.77 -14.95 12.05
CA ALA A 69 1.24 -15.94 11.10
C ALA A 69 1.23 -15.43 9.65
N CYS A 70 0.90 -14.15 9.43
CA CYS A 70 0.99 -13.54 8.10
C CYS A 70 2.43 -13.56 7.57
N ILE A 71 3.40 -13.12 8.37
CA ILE A 71 4.82 -13.10 8.00
C ILE A 71 5.32 -14.53 7.72
N ASP A 72 4.98 -15.48 8.59
CA ASP A 72 5.40 -16.89 8.45
C ASP A 72 4.76 -17.53 7.21
N SER A 73 3.50 -17.19 6.88
CA SER A 73 2.87 -17.63 5.63
C SER A 73 3.60 -17.17 4.38
N ILE A 74 4.19 -15.97 4.40
CA ILE A 74 5.00 -15.43 3.29
C ILE A 74 6.35 -16.18 3.26
N LYS A 75 6.98 -16.38 4.41
CA LYS A 75 8.27 -17.09 4.52
C LYS A 75 8.22 -18.54 4.02
N LYS A 76 7.07 -19.20 4.06
CA LYS A 76 6.89 -20.54 3.47
C LYS A 76 7.18 -20.57 1.97
N PHE A 77 6.87 -19.49 1.24
CA PHE A 77 7.14 -19.35 -0.19
C PHE A 77 8.42 -18.57 -0.47
N TYR A 78 8.79 -17.65 0.43
CA TYR A 78 9.93 -16.74 0.30
C TYR A 78 10.71 -16.69 1.61
N PRO A 79 11.58 -17.69 1.88
CA PRO A 79 12.37 -17.77 3.12
C PRO A 79 13.31 -16.56 3.31
N ASP A 80 13.67 -15.90 2.22
CA ASP A 80 14.51 -14.70 2.15
C ASP A 80 13.75 -13.39 2.39
N LEU A 81 12.49 -13.45 2.89
CA LEU A 81 11.73 -12.27 3.27
C LEU A 81 12.48 -11.45 4.33
N ILE A 82 12.77 -10.21 4.01
CA ILE A 82 13.39 -9.25 4.93
C ILE A 82 12.30 -8.62 5.79
N VAL A 83 12.32 -8.94 7.09
CA VAL A 83 11.42 -8.34 8.08
C VAL A 83 12.12 -7.12 8.67
N LEU A 84 11.69 -5.95 8.24
CA LEU A 84 12.25 -4.67 8.69
C LEU A 84 11.66 -4.27 10.05
N ASN A 85 12.50 -3.61 10.84
CA ASN A 85 12.16 -3.01 12.12
C ASN A 85 13.04 -1.77 12.35
N GLU A 86 12.94 -1.13 13.52
CA GLU A 86 13.73 0.06 13.83
C GLU A 86 15.25 -0.20 13.91
N HIS A 87 15.68 -1.44 14.20
CA HIS A 87 17.09 -1.78 14.39
C HIS A 87 17.83 -2.08 13.08
N ASN A 88 17.13 -2.57 12.04
CA ASN A 88 17.75 -2.99 10.79
C ASN A 88 17.39 -2.13 9.57
N ILE A 89 16.46 -1.17 9.71
CA ILE A 89 16.04 -0.32 8.58
C ILE A 89 17.19 0.54 8.04
N SER A 90 18.12 0.97 8.92
CA SER A 90 19.29 1.76 8.55
C SER A 90 20.28 1.04 7.64
N ASP A 91 20.27 -0.31 7.61
CA ASP A 91 21.12 -1.10 6.72
C ASP A 91 20.70 -0.95 5.24
N TYR A 92 19.47 -0.55 5.00
CA TYR A 92 18.89 -0.45 3.67
C TYR A 92 18.65 0.99 3.21
N ILE A 93 18.08 1.83 4.08
CA ILE A 93 17.74 3.22 3.74
C ILE A 93 18.09 4.16 4.89
N GLU A 94 18.52 5.36 4.54
CA GLU A 94 18.62 6.47 5.45
C GLU A 94 17.28 7.24 5.45
N ILE A 95 16.65 7.34 6.62
CA ILE A 95 15.43 8.12 6.79
C ILE A 95 15.84 9.53 7.27
N PRO A 96 15.45 10.61 6.56
CA PRO A 96 15.81 11.97 6.95
C PRO A 96 15.39 12.28 8.39
N ASN A 97 16.28 12.95 9.15
CA ASN A 97 16.04 13.26 10.56
C ASN A 97 14.70 13.96 10.80
N TYR A 98 14.30 14.91 9.93
CA TYR A 98 13.04 15.63 10.10
C TYR A 98 11.80 14.70 9.97
N ILE A 99 11.88 13.58 9.23
CA ILE A 99 10.81 12.57 9.15
C ILE A 99 10.76 11.79 10.46
N MET A 100 11.91 11.35 10.97
CA MET A 100 11.98 10.60 12.23
C MET A 100 11.55 11.46 13.44
N GLU A 101 11.95 12.72 13.49
CA GLU A 101 11.50 13.66 14.52
C GLU A 101 9.98 13.85 14.49
N LYS A 102 9.41 14.07 13.32
CA LYS A 102 7.94 14.17 13.16
C LYS A 102 7.21 12.88 13.52
N HIS A 103 7.82 11.73 13.25
CA HIS A 103 7.27 10.45 13.70
C HIS A 103 7.30 10.34 15.23
N LYS A 104 8.42 10.62 15.88
CA LYS A 104 8.55 10.63 17.34
C LYS A 104 7.58 11.60 18.03
N CYS A 105 7.28 12.74 17.37
CA CYS A 105 6.28 13.71 17.85
C CYS A 105 4.82 13.32 17.51
N GLY A 106 4.55 12.16 16.91
CA GLY A 106 3.21 11.70 16.56
C GLY A 106 2.57 12.40 15.35
N ILE A 107 3.31 13.26 14.64
CA ILE A 107 2.83 13.95 13.43
C ILE A 107 2.74 12.97 12.25
N ILE A 108 3.72 12.08 12.14
CA ILE A 108 3.77 10.99 11.16
C ILE A 108 3.44 9.69 11.90
N SER A 109 2.33 9.05 11.57
CA SER A 109 1.98 7.75 12.15
C SER A 109 2.82 6.63 11.53
N TYR A 110 2.82 5.44 12.14
CA TYR A 110 3.46 4.24 11.58
C TYR A 110 2.99 3.93 10.16
N ALA A 111 1.72 4.17 9.84
CA ALA A 111 1.18 3.95 8.49
C ALA A 111 1.81 4.89 7.45
N GLN A 112 1.93 6.19 7.76
CA GLN A 112 2.57 7.16 6.87
C GLN A 112 4.08 6.95 6.77
N LEU A 113 4.74 6.56 7.86
CA LEU A 113 6.16 6.20 7.85
C LEU A 113 6.39 4.95 6.97
N SER A 114 5.51 3.95 7.06
CA SER A 114 5.53 2.78 6.19
C SER A 114 5.33 3.14 4.72
N ASP A 115 4.44 4.10 4.39
CA ASP A 115 4.26 4.62 3.03
C ASP A 115 5.56 5.25 2.47
N TYR A 116 6.32 5.95 3.31
CA TYR A 116 7.63 6.49 2.94
C TYR A 116 8.65 5.38 2.71
N ILE A 117 8.81 4.47 3.69
CA ILE A 117 9.81 3.39 3.65
C ILE A 117 9.62 2.50 2.44
N ARG A 118 8.37 2.05 2.15
CA ARG A 118 8.09 1.23 0.96
C ARG A 118 8.45 1.94 -0.34
N SER A 119 8.19 3.25 -0.41
CA SER A 119 8.56 4.04 -1.58
C SER A 119 10.07 4.14 -1.77
N CYS A 120 10.83 4.30 -0.68
CA CYS A 120 12.30 4.34 -0.70
C CYS A 120 12.90 3.00 -1.13
N LEU A 121 12.47 1.90 -0.50
CA LEU A 121 13.00 0.56 -0.77
C LEU A 121 12.72 0.14 -2.20
N LEU A 122 11.48 0.30 -2.66
CA LEU A 122 11.09 -0.07 -4.01
C LEU A 122 11.74 0.81 -5.08
N ALA A 123 11.97 2.10 -4.80
CA ALA A 123 12.74 2.96 -5.70
C ALA A 123 14.22 2.56 -5.78
N LYS A 124 14.86 2.23 -4.64
CA LYS A 124 16.30 1.94 -4.56
C LYS A 124 16.65 0.52 -4.98
N TYR A 125 15.88 -0.44 -4.56
CA TYR A 125 16.18 -1.87 -4.71
C TYR A 125 15.19 -2.61 -5.60
N GLY A 126 13.96 -2.10 -5.74
CA GLY A 126 12.85 -2.85 -6.33
C GLY A 126 12.40 -4.01 -5.44
N GLY A 127 11.82 -5.03 -6.07
CA GLY A 127 11.34 -6.24 -5.40
C GLY A 127 9.86 -6.18 -5.04
N VAL A 128 9.49 -6.89 -3.99
CA VAL A 128 8.10 -7.04 -3.55
C VAL A 128 7.93 -6.50 -2.14
N TRP A 129 6.98 -5.59 -1.98
CA TRP A 129 6.51 -5.13 -0.68
C TRP A 129 5.26 -5.90 -0.25
N PHE A 130 5.29 -6.39 0.98
CA PHE A 130 4.15 -6.99 1.66
C PHE A 130 3.86 -6.20 2.93
N ASP A 131 2.62 -5.71 3.12
CA ASP A 131 2.20 -5.31 4.46
C ASP A 131 2.22 -6.53 5.38
N SER A 132 2.59 -6.34 6.64
CA SER A 132 2.71 -7.41 7.65
C SER A 132 1.40 -8.13 8.01
N THR A 133 0.27 -7.68 7.49
CA THR A 133 -1.04 -8.31 7.63
C THR A 133 -1.51 -9.02 6.36
N LEU A 134 -0.60 -9.36 5.47
CA LEU A 134 -0.90 -10.17 4.29
C LEU A 134 -0.63 -11.65 4.58
N TYR A 135 -1.66 -12.47 4.45
CA TYR A 135 -1.57 -13.93 4.57
C TYR A 135 -1.44 -14.56 3.19
N MET A 136 -0.36 -15.26 2.96
CA MET A 136 -0.06 -15.87 1.67
C MET A 136 -0.51 -17.32 1.62
N THR A 137 -1.18 -17.72 0.54
CA THR A 137 -1.71 -19.09 0.35
C THR A 137 -1.13 -19.80 -0.86
N GLN A 138 -0.54 -19.05 -1.78
CA GLN A 138 0.12 -19.55 -3.00
C GLN A 138 1.29 -18.63 -3.38
N PRO A 139 2.26 -19.09 -4.17
CA PRO A 139 3.33 -18.22 -4.66
C PRO A 139 2.79 -17.11 -5.56
N ILE A 140 3.51 -15.99 -5.66
CA ILE A 140 3.17 -14.90 -6.57
C ILE A 140 3.15 -15.43 -8.00
N PRO A 141 2.07 -15.22 -8.78
CA PRO A 141 2.04 -15.58 -10.20
C PRO A 141 3.21 -14.94 -10.97
N GLU A 142 3.85 -15.68 -11.85
CA GLU A 142 5.03 -15.22 -12.59
C GLU A 142 4.77 -13.95 -13.40
N CYS A 143 3.57 -13.78 -13.98
CA CYS A 143 3.21 -12.56 -14.69
C CYS A 143 3.20 -11.32 -13.78
N ILE A 144 2.84 -11.48 -12.49
CA ILE A 144 2.88 -10.41 -11.49
C ILE A 144 4.31 -10.18 -11.02
N LYS A 145 5.04 -11.26 -10.71
CA LYS A 145 6.43 -11.20 -10.23
C LYS A 145 7.35 -10.49 -11.25
N ASN A 146 7.11 -10.69 -12.54
CA ASN A 146 7.89 -10.11 -13.62
C ASN A 146 7.42 -8.72 -14.06
N SER A 147 6.38 -8.16 -13.44
CA SER A 147 5.86 -6.84 -13.78
C SER A 147 6.88 -5.73 -13.52
N ASP A 148 6.87 -4.69 -14.35
CA ASP A 148 7.59 -3.44 -14.09
C ASP A 148 7.08 -2.75 -12.81
N LEU A 149 5.75 -2.70 -12.71
CA LEU A 149 5.01 -2.29 -11.52
C LEU A 149 3.73 -3.11 -11.42
N PHE A 150 3.38 -3.54 -10.20
CA PHE A 150 2.07 -4.13 -9.92
C PHE A 150 1.54 -3.63 -8.59
N MET A 151 0.25 -3.26 -8.58
CA MET A 151 -0.56 -2.95 -7.40
C MET A 151 -1.97 -3.45 -7.63
N PHE A 152 -2.62 -3.97 -6.60
CA PHE A 152 -4.04 -4.27 -6.69
C PHE A 152 -4.86 -2.98 -6.84
N ARG A 153 -5.94 -3.06 -7.62
CA ARG A 153 -6.79 -1.91 -7.94
C ARG A 153 -8.15 -2.01 -7.28
N TYR A 154 -8.64 -0.86 -6.82
CA TYR A 154 -10.05 -0.70 -6.49
C TYR A 154 -10.78 -0.19 -7.73
N MET A 155 -11.78 -0.95 -8.16
CA MET A 155 -12.62 -0.61 -9.30
C MET A 155 -14.05 -0.36 -8.81
N ASN A 156 -14.70 0.66 -9.34
CA ASN A 156 -16.14 0.82 -9.18
C ASN A 156 -16.84 0.13 -10.34
N LEU A 157 -17.74 -0.78 -10.01
CA LEU A 157 -18.72 -1.30 -10.96
C LEU A 157 -19.93 -0.36 -10.95
N SER A 158 -20.24 0.24 -12.07
CA SER A 158 -21.49 1.00 -12.26
C SER A 158 -22.41 0.21 -13.18
N PHE A 159 -23.67 0.11 -12.77
CA PHE A 159 -24.73 -0.58 -13.52
C PHE A 159 -25.82 0.42 -13.91
N PRO A 160 -25.52 1.48 -14.68
CA PRO A 160 -26.57 2.38 -15.13
C PRO A 160 -27.53 1.64 -16.05
N LYS A 161 -28.82 1.81 -15.79
CA LYS A 161 -29.86 1.39 -16.75
C LYS A 161 -29.91 2.43 -17.86
N ASN A 162 -29.74 1.99 -19.11
CA ASN A 162 -30.03 2.87 -20.26
C ASN A 162 -31.53 3.02 -20.47
N LYS A 163 -31.93 3.96 -21.35
CA LYS A 163 -33.35 4.23 -21.69
C LYS A 163 -34.11 3.03 -22.25
N ILE A 164 -33.42 1.95 -22.63
CA ILE A 164 -33.96 0.72 -23.21
C ILE A 164 -34.02 -0.41 -22.16
N GLY A 165 -33.66 -0.11 -20.90
CA GLY A 165 -33.69 -1.11 -19.79
C GLY A 165 -32.49 -2.07 -19.80
N LYS A 166 -31.53 -1.94 -20.72
CA LYS A 166 -30.29 -2.72 -20.72
C LYS A 166 -29.35 -2.22 -19.65
N VAL A 167 -28.79 -3.13 -18.86
CA VAL A 167 -27.75 -2.81 -17.88
C VAL A 167 -26.43 -2.65 -18.58
N MET A 168 -25.84 -1.46 -18.53
CA MET A 168 -24.46 -1.22 -18.94
C MET A 168 -23.55 -1.34 -17.75
N VAL A 169 -22.55 -2.21 -17.84
CA VAL A 169 -21.49 -2.32 -16.82
C VAL A 169 -20.34 -1.39 -17.21
N SER A 170 -20.04 -0.43 -16.38
CA SER A 170 -18.83 0.37 -16.53
C SER A 170 -17.90 0.14 -15.34
N ILE A 171 -16.63 -0.11 -15.64
CA ILE A 171 -15.59 -0.32 -14.65
C ILE A 171 -14.73 0.92 -14.60
N PHE A 172 -14.76 1.64 -13.46
CA PHE A 172 -13.95 2.84 -13.27
C PHE A 172 -12.82 2.60 -12.29
N PHE A 173 -11.61 2.97 -12.69
CA PHE A 173 -10.47 3.00 -11.79
C PHE A 173 -10.70 3.99 -10.66
N LYS A 174 -10.72 3.50 -9.41
CA LYS A 174 -10.96 4.30 -8.21
C LYS A 174 -9.70 4.63 -7.46
N SER A 175 -8.85 3.64 -7.24
CA SER A 175 -7.61 3.73 -6.47
C SER A 175 -6.76 2.49 -6.65
N VAL A 176 -5.56 2.50 -6.06
CA VAL A 176 -4.68 1.34 -5.90
C VAL A 176 -4.53 1.00 -4.43
N SER A 177 -4.08 -0.21 -4.15
CA SER A 177 -3.64 -0.61 -2.81
C SER A 177 -2.14 -0.35 -2.65
N SER A 178 -1.71 -0.02 -1.44
CA SER A 178 -0.28 0.06 -1.08
C SER A 178 0.22 -1.15 -0.30
N PHE A 179 -0.66 -2.06 0.06
CA PHE A 179 -0.32 -3.19 0.94
C PHE A 179 0.46 -4.32 0.23
N PHE A 180 0.39 -4.41 -1.10
CA PHE A 180 1.18 -5.31 -1.93
C PHE A 180 1.62 -4.58 -3.19
N ILE A 181 2.94 -4.51 -3.39
CA ILE A 181 3.53 -3.80 -4.54
C ILE A 181 4.67 -4.65 -5.08
N VAL A 182 4.65 -4.97 -6.36
CA VAL A 182 5.83 -5.42 -7.09
C VAL A 182 6.39 -4.25 -7.86
N SER A 183 7.71 -4.07 -7.83
CA SER A 183 8.36 -2.98 -8.54
C SER A 183 9.76 -3.39 -8.99
N LYS A 184 10.14 -3.04 -10.19
CA LYS A 184 11.54 -3.08 -10.60
C LYS A 184 12.33 -1.96 -9.92
N LYS A 185 13.64 -2.14 -9.79
CA LYS A 185 14.55 -1.11 -9.31
C LYS A 185 14.46 0.13 -10.21
N ASN A 186 14.57 1.32 -9.61
CA ASN A 186 14.47 2.60 -10.29
C ASN A 186 13.13 2.88 -10.98
N ASN A 187 12.09 2.10 -10.68
CA ASN A 187 10.76 2.36 -11.26
C ASN A 187 10.34 3.83 -11.02
N TYR A 188 9.90 4.47 -12.09
CA TYR A 188 9.60 5.90 -12.08
C TYR A 188 8.54 6.28 -11.05
N VAL A 189 7.47 5.48 -10.94
CA VAL A 189 6.38 5.74 -9.97
C VAL A 189 6.91 5.74 -8.55
N MET A 190 7.75 4.77 -8.18
CA MET A 190 8.33 4.67 -6.83
C MET A 190 9.31 5.82 -6.54
N LYS A 191 10.13 6.25 -7.51
CA LYS A 191 10.99 7.43 -7.39
C LYS A 191 10.17 8.69 -7.13
N VAL A 192 9.12 8.91 -7.91
CA VAL A 192 8.23 10.07 -7.76
C VAL A 192 7.51 10.04 -6.42
N MET A 193 7.02 8.88 -6.00
CA MET A 193 6.33 8.73 -4.71
C MET A 193 7.24 8.97 -3.50
N LYS A 194 8.48 8.46 -3.54
CA LYS A 194 9.50 8.75 -2.53
C LYS A 194 9.71 10.26 -2.41
N THR A 195 10.04 10.92 -3.51
CA THR A 195 10.33 12.37 -3.51
C THR A 195 9.12 13.20 -3.10
N PHE A 196 7.90 12.80 -3.52
CA PHE A 196 6.67 13.46 -3.07
C PHE A 196 6.52 13.42 -1.54
N VAL A 197 6.70 12.25 -0.92
CA VAL A 197 6.54 12.10 0.53
C VAL A 197 7.59 12.91 1.28
N GLU A 198 8.84 12.95 0.80
CA GLU A 198 9.91 13.77 1.35
C GLU A 198 9.56 15.27 1.28
N LEU A 199 9.19 15.78 0.12
CA LEU A 199 8.80 17.18 -0.06
C LEU A 199 7.56 17.53 0.76
N TYR A 200 6.58 16.63 0.82
CA TYR A 200 5.39 16.85 1.63
C TYR A 200 5.74 17.04 3.11
N TRP A 201 6.50 16.13 3.69
CA TRP A 201 6.88 16.19 5.10
C TRP A 201 7.95 17.24 5.40
N GLN A 202 8.73 17.65 4.41
CA GLN A 202 9.62 18.82 4.55
C GLN A 202 8.80 20.11 4.73
N ASP A 203 7.71 20.25 3.99
CA ASP A 203 6.87 21.45 3.95
C ASP A 203 5.79 21.51 5.04
N ASN A 204 5.39 20.37 5.63
CA ASN A 204 4.18 20.28 6.45
C ASN A 204 4.42 19.55 7.78
N ASN A 205 3.69 20.02 8.81
CA ASN A 205 3.57 19.37 10.12
C ASN A 205 2.13 18.90 10.36
N PHE A 206 1.41 18.54 9.31
CA PHE A 206 0.06 17.97 9.39
C PHE A 206 -0.16 16.98 8.25
N LEU A 207 -1.08 16.06 8.45
CA LEU A 207 -1.52 15.10 7.44
C LEU A 207 -2.79 15.66 6.77
N CYS A 208 -2.72 15.91 5.47
CA CYS A 208 -3.90 16.43 4.73
C CYS A 208 -5.00 15.38 4.53
N HIS A 209 -4.67 14.09 4.54
CA HIS A 209 -5.62 12.99 4.49
C HIS A 209 -4.91 11.66 4.76
N TYR A 210 -5.59 10.72 5.45
CA TYR A 210 -5.04 9.39 5.73
C TYR A 210 -4.56 8.66 4.46
N PHE A 211 -5.32 8.74 3.36
CA PHE A 211 -4.98 8.17 2.06
C PHE A 211 -4.18 9.13 1.15
N MET A 212 -3.37 10.01 1.72
CA MET A 212 -2.56 11.00 0.99
C MET A 212 -1.73 10.33 -0.13
N TRP A 213 -1.01 9.26 0.19
CA TRP A 213 -0.18 8.51 -0.73
C TRP A 213 -0.98 7.98 -1.94
N HIS A 214 -2.15 7.39 -1.69
CA HIS A 214 -3.03 6.86 -2.72
C HIS A 214 -3.63 7.97 -3.61
N TYR A 215 -4.01 9.09 -3.00
CA TYR A 215 -4.55 10.22 -3.76
C TYR A 215 -3.51 10.90 -4.63
N PHE A 216 -2.24 10.88 -4.20
CA PHE A 216 -1.18 11.42 -5.03
C PHE A 216 -0.91 10.55 -6.25
N ILE A 217 -0.93 9.22 -6.12
CA ILE A 217 -0.89 8.32 -7.29
C ILE A 217 -2.03 8.63 -8.28
N LEU A 218 -3.25 8.88 -7.80
CA LEU A 218 -4.36 9.26 -8.68
C LEU A 218 -4.11 10.58 -9.41
N LEU A 219 -3.44 11.53 -8.77
CA LEU A 219 -3.03 12.77 -9.42
C LEU A 219 -1.96 12.51 -10.48
N LEU A 220 -0.98 11.66 -10.18
CA LEU A 220 0.04 11.26 -11.16
C LEU A 220 -0.59 10.56 -12.37
N VAL A 221 -1.44 9.57 -12.18
CA VAL A 221 -2.15 8.88 -13.28
C VAL A 221 -2.93 9.88 -14.14
N LYS A 222 -3.45 10.96 -13.55
CA LYS A 222 -4.20 11.99 -14.28
C LYS A 222 -3.32 12.99 -15.03
N TYR A 223 -2.19 13.39 -14.46
CA TYR A 223 -1.42 14.55 -14.94
C TYR A 223 -0.02 14.21 -15.45
N ASP A 224 0.48 12.99 -15.20
CA ASP A 224 1.77 12.52 -15.70
C ASP A 224 1.56 11.40 -16.74
N LYS A 225 2.03 11.66 -17.97
CA LYS A 225 1.85 10.72 -19.10
C LYS A 225 2.63 9.41 -18.92
N ASN A 226 3.80 9.45 -18.26
CA ASN A 226 4.62 8.28 -18.06
C ASN A 226 3.96 7.37 -17.00
N VAL A 227 3.49 7.93 -15.88
CA VAL A 227 2.73 7.19 -14.87
C VAL A 227 1.46 6.62 -15.48
N LYS A 228 0.71 7.40 -16.25
CA LYS A 228 -0.49 6.90 -16.94
C LYS A 228 -0.19 5.71 -17.85
N ASN A 229 0.92 5.76 -18.59
CA ASN A 229 1.33 4.66 -19.48
C ASN A 229 1.72 3.41 -18.68
N ILE A 230 2.50 3.53 -17.59
CA ILE A 230 2.83 2.42 -16.70
C ILE A 230 1.54 1.77 -16.17
N PHE A 231 0.58 2.57 -15.68
CA PHE A 231 -0.68 2.06 -15.16
C PHE A 231 -1.56 1.39 -16.21
N ASN A 232 -1.54 1.87 -17.47
CA ASN A 232 -2.30 1.23 -18.55
C ASN A 232 -1.75 -0.15 -18.91
N ASN A 233 -0.45 -0.35 -18.78
CA ASN A 233 0.24 -1.61 -19.09
C ASN A 233 0.34 -2.57 -17.87
N MET A 234 -0.01 -2.10 -16.67
CA MET A 234 0.05 -2.88 -15.45
C MET A 234 -1.03 -3.98 -15.42
N HIS A 235 -0.66 -5.20 -15.07
CA HIS A 235 -1.62 -6.30 -14.89
C HIS A 235 -2.77 -5.93 -13.96
N LEU A 236 -3.95 -6.45 -14.24
CA LEU A 236 -5.13 -6.19 -13.44
C LEU A 236 -5.22 -7.20 -12.28
N GLY A 237 -5.19 -6.68 -11.04
CA GLY A 237 -5.53 -7.41 -9.83
C GLY A 237 -6.60 -6.64 -9.06
N LEU A 238 -7.65 -7.32 -8.58
CA LEU A 238 -8.76 -6.68 -7.88
C LEU A 238 -8.57 -6.74 -6.36
N ALA A 239 -8.43 -5.58 -5.73
CA ALA A 239 -8.22 -5.47 -4.28
C ALA A 239 -9.38 -6.03 -3.42
N PRO A 240 -10.68 -5.85 -3.76
CA PRO A 240 -11.77 -6.32 -2.90
C PRO A 240 -11.75 -7.83 -2.62
N VAL A 241 -11.30 -8.65 -3.56
CA VAL A 241 -11.22 -10.13 -3.40
C VAL A 241 -10.31 -10.52 -2.24
N LEU A 242 -9.27 -9.72 -1.97
CA LEU A 242 -8.27 -10.02 -0.94
C LEU A 242 -8.81 -9.88 0.48
N PHE A 243 -9.91 -9.17 0.68
CA PHE A 243 -10.50 -8.93 2.00
C PHE A 243 -11.55 -10.00 2.39
N VAL A 244 -11.89 -10.93 1.50
CA VAL A 244 -12.93 -11.92 1.78
C VAL A 244 -12.57 -12.78 2.98
N LEU A 245 -11.34 -13.28 3.08
CA LEU A 245 -10.89 -14.06 4.24
C LEU A 245 -10.97 -13.25 5.55
N GLN A 246 -10.71 -11.94 5.53
CA GLN A 246 -10.85 -11.08 6.69
C GLN A 246 -12.31 -11.03 7.21
N THR A 247 -13.30 -11.08 6.32
CA THR A 247 -14.72 -11.00 6.73
C THR A 247 -15.20 -12.23 7.47
N VAL A 248 -14.54 -13.38 7.28
CA VAL A 248 -14.89 -14.66 7.90
C VAL A 248 -13.90 -15.11 8.97
N MET A 249 -12.85 -14.33 9.26
CA MET A 249 -11.72 -14.79 10.09
C MET A 249 -12.10 -15.22 11.51
N TYR A 250 -13.22 -14.74 12.05
CA TYR A 250 -13.74 -15.12 13.38
C TYR A 250 -14.84 -16.19 13.32
N GLN A 251 -15.27 -16.58 12.12
CA GLN A 251 -16.26 -17.63 11.93
C GLN A 251 -15.62 -19.01 12.07
N GLU A 252 -16.46 -20.03 12.27
CA GLU A 252 -16.04 -21.42 12.29
C GLU A 252 -15.37 -21.80 10.97
N TYR A 253 -14.24 -22.53 11.06
CA TYR A 253 -13.45 -22.91 9.91
C TYR A 253 -14.16 -23.93 9.04
N ASP A 254 -14.30 -23.63 7.77
CA ASP A 254 -14.79 -24.51 6.72
C ASP A 254 -13.64 -24.74 5.71
N GLU A 255 -13.24 -26.01 5.57
CA GLU A 255 -12.11 -26.38 4.71
C GLU A 255 -12.44 -26.23 3.22
N GLU A 256 -13.67 -26.51 2.80
CA GLU A 256 -14.08 -26.38 1.40
C GLU A 256 -14.09 -24.92 0.98
N TYR A 257 -14.66 -24.06 1.83
CA TYR A 257 -14.66 -22.62 1.59
C TYR A 257 -13.23 -22.03 1.63
N PHE A 258 -12.38 -22.50 2.55
CA PHE A 258 -10.98 -22.05 2.56
C PHE A 258 -10.20 -22.51 1.31
N ASN A 259 -10.48 -23.72 0.81
CA ASN A 259 -9.89 -24.18 -0.45
C ASN A 259 -10.35 -23.34 -1.65
N TRP A 260 -11.60 -22.89 -1.64
CA TRP A 260 -12.09 -21.92 -2.63
C TRP A 260 -11.39 -20.55 -2.52
N LEU A 261 -11.24 -20.04 -1.30
CA LEU A 261 -10.48 -18.79 -1.05
C LEU A 261 -9.04 -18.87 -1.56
N LYS A 262 -8.34 -19.97 -1.28
CA LYS A 262 -6.96 -20.19 -1.80
C LYS A 262 -6.90 -20.19 -3.32
N LYS A 263 -7.93 -20.70 -4.00
CA LYS A 263 -8.00 -20.68 -5.47
C LYS A 263 -8.34 -19.29 -6.02
N SER A 264 -9.05 -18.46 -5.25
CA SER A 264 -9.50 -17.13 -5.66
C SER A 264 -8.38 -16.08 -5.62
N SER A 265 -7.39 -16.25 -4.74
CA SER A 265 -6.24 -15.35 -4.61
C SER A 265 -5.04 -16.05 -3.97
N PHE A 266 -3.85 -15.67 -4.41
CA PHE A 266 -2.59 -16.13 -3.81
C PHE A 266 -2.27 -15.46 -2.48
N ILE A 267 -2.95 -14.36 -2.15
CA ILE A 267 -2.70 -13.53 -0.96
C ILE A 267 -4.02 -12.93 -0.44
N HIS A 268 -4.14 -12.79 0.88
CA HIS A 268 -5.32 -12.25 1.55
C HIS A 268 -4.94 -11.15 2.53
N LYS A 269 -5.70 -10.05 2.55
CA LYS A 269 -5.48 -8.94 3.49
C LYS A 269 -6.28 -9.20 4.75
N LEU A 270 -5.58 -9.29 5.88
CA LEU A 270 -6.16 -9.46 7.22
C LEU A 270 -6.02 -8.19 8.05
N THR A 271 -6.49 -8.22 9.30
CA THR A 271 -6.39 -7.15 10.29
C THR A 271 -6.01 -7.73 11.66
N TYR A 272 -5.31 -6.94 12.47
CA TYR A 272 -5.04 -7.24 13.86
C TYR A 272 -5.77 -6.30 14.83
N LYS A 273 -6.53 -5.32 14.29
CA LYS A 273 -7.08 -4.20 15.08
C LYS A 273 -8.34 -4.52 15.89
N ASN A 274 -8.97 -5.67 15.67
CA ASN A 274 -10.25 -6.03 16.29
C ASN A 274 -10.15 -7.27 17.18
N ASN A 275 -8.95 -7.59 17.69
CA ASN A 275 -8.74 -8.79 18.46
C ASN A 275 -9.01 -8.54 19.95
N GLU A 276 -10.21 -8.82 20.42
CA GLU A 276 -10.41 -9.36 21.76
C GLU A 276 -10.05 -10.86 21.68
N GLU A 277 -8.76 -11.19 21.85
CA GLU A 277 -8.23 -12.55 21.69
C GLU A 277 -8.83 -13.55 22.69
N SER A 278 -9.42 -13.07 23.80
CA SER A 278 -9.96 -13.88 24.88
C SER A 278 -11.20 -14.70 24.52
N ASP A 279 -12.01 -14.26 23.53
CA ASP A 279 -13.31 -14.88 23.20
C ASP A 279 -13.39 -15.47 21.79
N VAL A 280 -12.26 -15.63 21.11
CA VAL A 280 -12.25 -16.16 19.74
C VAL A 280 -12.49 -17.67 19.76
N ASN A 281 -13.49 -18.12 19.01
CA ASN A 281 -13.78 -19.56 18.81
C ASN A 281 -12.49 -20.32 18.44
N PRO A 282 -12.08 -21.35 19.22
CA PRO A 282 -10.88 -22.13 18.94
C PRO A 282 -10.85 -22.80 17.55
N ASN A 283 -12.03 -23.04 16.99
CA ASN A 283 -12.19 -23.60 15.65
C ASN A 283 -12.33 -22.53 14.56
N SER A 284 -12.07 -21.25 14.84
CA SER A 284 -12.19 -20.17 13.86
C SER A 284 -11.10 -20.22 12.79
N TYR A 285 -11.38 -19.57 11.64
CA TYR A 285 -10.34 -19.33 10.63
C TYR A 285 -9.09 -18.70 11.23
N LEU A 286 -9.23 -17.71 12.13
CA LEU A 286 -8.10 -17.05 12.78
C LEU A 286 -7.15 -18.05 13.45
N LYS A 287 -7.70 -18.91 14.35
CA LYS A 287 -6.87 -19.90 15.07
C LYS A 287 -6.29 -20.94 14.13
N LYS A 288 -7.04 -21.33 13.09
CA LYS A 288 -6.55 -22.27 12.08
C LYS A 288 -5.41 -21.68 11.24
N LEU A 289 -5.52 -20.41 10.81
CA LEU A 289 -4.48 -19.72 10.05
C LEU A 289 -3.18 -19.58 10.86
N ILE A 290 -3.29 -19.24 12.16
CA ILE A 290 -2.13 -19.19 13.07
C ILE A 290 -1.46 -20.56 13.17
N SER A 291 -2.23 -21.61 13.42
CA SER A 291 -1.69 -22.99 13.50
C SER A 291 -1.06 -23.45 12.19
N MET A 292 -1.69 -23.15 11.04
CA MET A 292 -1.14 -23.51 9.72
C MET A 292 0.16 -22.78 9.41
N ALA A 293 0.35 -21.57 9.92
CA ALA A 293 1.57 -20.81 9.67
C ALA A 293 2.77 -21.30 10.47
N GLN A 294 2.53 -21.90 11.64
CA GLN A 294 3.57 -22.46 12.53
C GLN A 294 4.09 -23.86 12.10
N ASN A 295 3.33 -24.58 11.28
CA ASN A 295 3.67 -25.87 10.69
C ASN A 295 4.19 -25.71 9.23
#